data_137cb9100ef48df82c56d7f168452044
#
_entry.id   137cb9100ef48df82c56d7f168452044
#
_cell.length_a   1.000
_cell.length_b   1.000
_cell.length_c   1.000
_cell.angle_alpha   90.00
_cell.angle_beta   90.00
_cell.angle_gamma   90.00
#
_symmetry.space_group_name_H-M   'P 1'
#
loop_
_entity.id
_entity.type
_entity.pdbx_description
1 polymer ?
#
loop_
_entity_poly.entity_id
_entity_poly.type
_entity_poly.pdbx_seq_one_letter_code
_entity_poly.pdbx_strand_id
1 'polypeptide(L)'
;RERERVKLFYQIHCLVEDLSLENIAKLEQTIAPFSAFSSIEFLDITDKELEPRHNYRKLDVLIASEIKKLYLKLNAFSQKRFSKMIMCRFFFASLFHQYDKMIMFDVDTLFVNDMSESFFIPLETHYFGAVREKDLIAINRNSAKDLYELRQMHAKTIGVADAFPNLEEAQILFDNYFNAGFLALNLKSWRKENLENQLIAFFLLKNEKLLFSDQDALCFVCRGRILELPYSYNAHPSFLDTPSFPSIKESRMLHFWGDKPWKLFSVIGAKKWHEALIQTPFKDAYFNAPFLDHLFESFQNRDKEIKEIYALKKALSFSDKRHSFEFLLPRLSSKLLIEFLLFKAKQKVKRLIRRVF
;
A
#
# COMPACT_ATOMS: atom_id res chain seq x y z
N ARG A 1 22.15 13.61 33.92
CA ARG A 1 20.73 13.19 34.10
C ARG A 1 20.51 12.05 33.12
N GLU A 2 20.52 10.79 33.56
CA GLU A 2 20.06 9.64 32.82
C GLU A 2 18.58 9.88 32.48
N ARG A 3 18.26 9.99 31.20
CA ARG A 3 16.87 9.99 30.76
C ARG A 3 16.35 8.58 31.04
N GLU A 4 15.40 8.44 31.97
CA GLU A 4 14.64 7.22 32.12
C GLU A 4 14.11 6.83 30.73
N ARG A 5 14.59 5.69 30.22
CA ARG A 5 14.08 5.14 28.97
C ARG A 5 12.67 4.66 29.22
N VAL A 6 11.69 5.30 28.61
CA VAL A 6 10.30 4.83 28.64
C VAL A 6 10.29 3.41 28.10
N LYS A 7 9.89 2.46 28.91
CA LYS A 7 9.68 1.07 28.47
C LYS A 7 8.36 1.00 27.72
N LEU A 8 8.42 0.81 26.42
CA LEU A 8 7.23 0.60 25.59
C LEU A 8 6.84 -0.87 25.61
N PHE A 9 5.54 -1.12 25.67
CA PHE A 9 4.97 -2.43 25.42
C PHE A 9 4.09 -2.36 24.17
N TYR A 10 4.33 -3.23 23.20
CA TYR A 10 3.63 -3.25 21.92
C TYR A 10 2.51 -4.28 21.96
N GLN A 11 1.27 -3.83 21.93
CA GLN A 11 0.13 -4.72 21.75
C GLN A 11 -0.26 -4.74 20.28
N ILE A 12 -0.06 -5.89 19.62
CA ILE A 12 -0.31 -6.09 18.21
C ILE A 12 -1.69 -6.69 18.03
N HIS A 13 -2.57 -6.01 17.31
CA HIS A 13 -3.90 -6.50 16.97
C HIS A 13 -3.94 -6.89 15.50
N CYS A 14 -4.12 -8.17 15.22
CA CYS A 14 -4.28 -8.68 13.87
C CYS A 14 -5.76 -8.82 13.54
N LEU A 15 -6.28 -7.99 12.63
CA LEU A 15 -7.58 -8.25 12.04
C LEU A 15 -7.47 -9.44 11.10
N VAL A 16 -8.31 -10.44 11.27
CA VAL A 16 -8.24 -11.70 10.51
C VAL A 16 -9.60 -12.08 9.93
N GLU A 17 -9.58 -12.75 8.78
CA GLU A 17 -10.79 -13.22 8.11
C GLU A 17 -10.78 -14.75 7.91
N ASP A 18 -9.66 -15.32 7.51
CA ASP A 18 -9.52 -16.74 7.13
C ASP A 18 -8.17 -17.32 7.57
N LEU A 19 -7.66 -16.88 8.72
CA LEU A 19 -6.37 -17.31 9.21
C LEU A 19 -6.47 -18.73 9.80
N SER A 20 -5.69 -19.67 9.27
CA SER A 20 -5.66 -21.04 9.80
C SER A 20 -5.02 -21.09 11.18
N LEU A 21 -5.39 -22.09 11.97
CA LEU A 21 -4.83 -22.33 13.30
C LEU A 21 -3.31 -22.54 13.27
N GLU A 22 -2.80 -23.16 12.22
CA GLU A 22 -1.37 -23.35 11.99
C GLU A 22 -0.67 -21.99 11.80
N ASN A 23 -1.26 -21.09 11.01
CA ASN A 23 -0.70 -19.76 10.79
C ASN A 23 -0.79 -18.87 12.04
N ILE A 24 -1.86 -18.98 12.83
CA ILE A 24 -1.95 -18.34 14.14
C ILE A 24 -0.78 -18.79 15.02
N ALA A 25 -0.56 -20.11 15.15
CA ALA A 25 0.54 -20.65 15.96
C ALA A 25 1.92 -20.17 15.45
N LYS A 26 2.13 -20.07 14.15
CA LYS A 26 3.37 -19.51 13.58
C LYS A 26 3.57 -18.04 13.90
N LEU A 27 2.50 -17.23 13.90
CA LEU A 27 2.57 -15.82 14.30
C LEU A 27 2.88 -15.68 15.79
N GLU A 28 2.23 -16.47 16.65
CA GLU A 28 2.53 -16.52 18.07
C GLU A 28 4.00 -16.92 18.32
N GLN A 29 4.48 -17.94 17.62
CA GLN A 29 5.88 -18.36 17.71
C GLN A 29 6.84 -17.27 17.22
N THR A 30 6.44 -16.48 16.23
CA THR A 30 7.24 -15.34 15.75
C THR A 30 7.39 -14.25 16.81
N ILE A 31 6.36 -14.00 17.60
CA ILE A 31 6.34 -12.97 18.64
C ILE A 31 6.91 -13.46 19.97
N ALA A 32 6.89 -14.76 20.25
CA ALA A 32 7.31 -15.35 21.53
C ALA A 32 8.69 -14.86 22.03
N PRO A 33 9.74 -14.71 21.21
CA PRO A 33 11.03 -14.18 21.65
C PRO A 33 10.96 -12.73 22.16
N PHE A 34 9.90 -12.00 21.85
CA PHE A 34 9.69 -10.58 22.19
C PHE A 34 8.62 -10.39 23.28
N SER A 35 8.16 -11.47 23.92
CA SER A 35 7.06 -11.46 24.91
C SER A 35 7.30 -10.55 26.13
N ALA A 36 8.56 -10.21 26.43
CA ALA A 36 8.90 -9.25 27.48
C ALA A 36 8.40 -7.82 27.22
N PHE A 37 8.15 -7.47 25.95
CA PHE A 37 7.72 -6.12 25.55
C PHE A 37 6.69 -6.11 24.42
N SER A 38 6.15 -7.27 24.04
CA SER A 38 5.10 -7.34 23.02
C SER A 38 4.13 -8.49 23.26
N SER A 39 2.91 -8.32 22.75
CA SER A 39 1.89 -9.38 22.68
C SER A 39 1.15 -9.29 21.35
N ILE A 40 0.51 -10.39 20.94
CA ILE A 40 -0.33 -10.46 19.74
C ILE A 40 -1.72 -10.96 20.10
N GLU A 41 -2.73 -10.29 19.55
CA GLU A 41 -4.14 -10.67 19.64
C GLU A 41 -4.74 -10.71 18.23
N PHE A 42 -5.62 -11.67 18.00
CA PHE A 42 -6.32 -11.84 16.73
C PHE A 42 -7.78 -11.43 16.90
N LEU A 43 -8.22 -10.51 16.06
CA LEU A 43 -9.60 -10.06 16.00
C LEU A 43 -10.25 -10.59 14.72
N ASP A 44 -11.10 -11.61 14.86
CA ASP A 44 -11.80 -12.25 13.77
C ASP A 44 -13.02 -11.42 13.36
N ILE A 45 -13.05 -11.02 12.09
CA ILE A 45 -14.15 -10.23 11.50
C ILE A 45 -15.16 -11.12 10.76
N THR A 46 -15.05 -12.45 10.86
CA THR A 46 -16.00 -13.36 10.22
C THR A 46 -17.24 -13.60 11.09
N ASP A 47 -18.31 -14.03 10.44
CA ASP A 47 -19.55 -14.49 11.07
C ASP A 47 -19.52 -15.98 11.43
N LYS A 48 -18.36 -16.67 11.22
CA LYS A 48 -18.20 -18.10 11.56
C LYS A 48 -18.02 -18.29 13.07
N GLU A 49 -18.63 -19.30 13.64
CA GLU A 49 -18.34 -19.72 15.00
C GLU A 49 -17.00 -20.46 15.02
N LEU A 50 -16.05 -19.92 15.79
CA LEU A 50 -14.76 -20.54 16.05
C LEU A 50 -14.62 -20.80 17.54
N GLU A 51 -13.90 -21.87 17.89
CA GLU A 51 -13.58 -22.18 19.29
C GLU A 51 -12.86 -21.00 19.96
N PRO A 52 -13.29 -20.58 21.15
CA PRO A 52 -12.65 -19.52 21.90
C PRO A 52 -11.19 -19.85 22.21
N ARG A 53 -10.29 -18.92 21.96
CA ARG A 53 -8.87 -19.01 22.32
C ARG A 53 -8.46 -17.83 23.14
N HIS A 54 -7.44 -17.97 23.96
CA HIS A 54 -6.98 -16.94 24.88
C HIS A 54 -6.68 -15.58 24.24
N ASN A 55 -6.09 -15.59 23.05
CA ASN A 55 -5.69 -14.38 22.30
C ASN A 55 -6.49 -14.20 20.98
N TYR A 56 -7.61 -14.90 20.85
CA TYR A 56 -8.46 -14.87 19.66
C TYR A 56 -9.86 -14.40 20.07
N ARG A 57 -10.22 -13.21 19.62
CA ARG A 57 -11.48 -12.56 19.93
C ARG A 57 -12.32 -12.39 18.66
N LYS A 58 -13.60 -12.68 18.76
CA LYS A 58 -14.55 -12.33 17.71
C LYS A 58 -14.95 -10.87 17.78
N LEU A 59 -15.15 -10.33 16.62
CA LEU A 59 -15.77 -9.02 16.48
C LEU A 59 -17.23 -9.08 16.96
N ASP A 60 -17.72 -7.93 17.47
CA ASP A 60 -19.15 -7.73 17.72
C ASP A 60 -19.95 -8.02 16.45
N VAL A 61 -21.02 -8.81 16.59
CA VAL A 61 -21.84 -9.29 15.47
C VAL A 61 -22.47 -8.15 14.68
N LEU A 62 -22.85 -7.05 15.36
CA LEU A 62 -23.44 -5.89 14.70
C LEU A 62 -22.40 -5.18 13.84
N ILE A 63 -21.18 -4.96 14.36
CA ILE A 63 -20.09 -4.34 13.61
C ILE A 63 -19.66 -5.24 12.44
N ALA A 64 -19.53 -6.55 12.65
CA ALA A 64 -19.20 -7.51 11.59
C ALA A 64 -20.26 -7.50 10.46
N SER A 65 -21.53 -7.42 10.83
CA SER A 65 -22.65 -7.29 9.86
C SER A 65 -22.58 -5.98 9.08
N GLU A 66 -22.30 -4.85 9.72
CA GLU A 66 -22.18 -3.56 9.04
C GLU A 66 -20.95 -3.53 8.10
N ILE A 67 -19.80 -4.05 8.51
CA ILE A 67 -18.63 -4.22 7.64
C ILE A 67 -18.99 -5.01 6.38
N LYS A 68 -19.69 -6.14 6.53
CA LYS A 68 -20.13 -6.96 5.41
C LYS A 68 -21.12 -6.23 4.51
N LYS A 69 -22.10 -5.50 5.07
CA LYS A 69 -23.05 -4.71 4.30
C LYS A 69 -22.38 -3.60 3.49
N LEU A 70 -21.41 -2.88 4.05
CA LEU A 70 -20.65 -1.87 3.33
C LEU A 70 -19.82 -2.49 2.21
N TYR A 71 -19.14 -3.60 2.48
CA TYR A 71 -18.35 -4.30 1.47
C TYR A 71 -19.19 -4.71 0.25
N LEU A 72 -20.40 -5.23 0.46
CA LEU A 72 -21.31 -5.63 -0.61
C LEU A 72 -21.83 -4.45 -1.45
N LYS A 73 -21.67 -3.22 -0.99
CA LYS A 73 -22.01 -2.00 -1.74
C LYS A 73 -20.86 -1.46 -2.59
N LEU A 74 -19.67 -2.04 -2.50
CA LEU A 74 -18.56 -1.70 -3.38
C LEU A 74 -18.88 -2.07 -4.83
N ASN A 75 -18.31 -1.32 -5.78
CA ASN A 75 -18.34 -1.73 -7.18
C ASN A 75 -17.62 -3.07 -7.40
N ALA A 76 -17.97 -3.78 -8.48
CA ALA A 76 -17.47 -5.13 -8.77
C ALA A 76 -15.93 -5.21 -8.85
N PHE A 77 -15.27 -4.16 -9.35
CA PHE A 77 -13.81 -4.09 -9.41
C PHE A 77 -13.20 -4.07 -8.01
N SER A 78 -13.72 -3.23 -7.11
CA SER A 78 -13.24 -3.12 -5.73
C SER A 78 -13.48 -4.41 -4.95
N GLN A 79 -14.64 -5.06 -5.10
CA GLN A 79 -14.93 -6.35 -4.46
C GLN A 79 -13.98 -7.47 -4.94
N LYS A 80 -13.60 -7.47 -6.22
CA LYS A 80 -12.65 -8.45 -6.77
C LYS A 80 -11.21 -8.21 -6.29
N ARG A 81 -10.85 -6.96 -6.04
CA ARG A 81 -9.48 -6.53 -5.70
C ARG A 81 -9.19 -6.56 -4.21
N PHE A 82 -10.15 -6.20 -3.39
CA PHE A 82 -9.98 -6.00 -1.96
C PHE A 82 -10.84 -6.97 -1.15
N SER A 83 -10.34 -7.41 0.00
CA SER A 83 -11.16 -8.12 0.97
C SER A 83 -12.03 -7.13 1.77
N LYS A 84 -13.01 -7.65 2.51
CA LYS A 84 -13.86 -6.82 3.39
C LYS A 84 -13.05 -6.11 4.51
N MET A 85 -11.81 -6.51 4.74
CA MET A 85 -10.91 -5.90 5.71
C MET A 85 -10.74 -4.39 5.52
N ILE A 86 -10.81 -3.89 4.27
CA ILE A 86 -10.70 -2.45 4.00
C ILE A 86 -11.82 -1.65 4.67
N MET A 87 -13.01 -2.25 4.85
CA MET A 87 -14.13 -1.59 5.52
C MET A 87 -13.93 -1.48 7.04
N CYS A 88 -13.08 -2.30 7.65
CA CYS A 88 -12.74 -2.19 9.06
C CYS A 88 -12.16 -0.82 9.43
N ARG A 89 -11.51 -0.14 8.46
CA ARG A 89 -10.94 1.19 8.68
C ARG A 89 -11.98 2.24 9.07
N PHE A 90 -13.24 2.05 8.69
CA PHE A 90 -14.31 2.96 9.10
C PHE A 90 -14.77 2.75 10.54
N PHE A 91 -14.40 1.63 11.16
CA PHE A 91 -14.85 1.21 12.49
C PHE A 91 -13.75 1.19 13.56
N PHE A 92 -12.57 1.77 13.28
CA PHE A 92 -11.45 1.66 14.20
C PHE A 92 -11.71 2.24 15.59
N ALA A 93 -12.50 3.30 15.70
CA ALA A 93 -12.83 3.89 16.99
C ALA A 93 -13.78 3.01 17.82
N SER A 94 -14.67 2.26 17.15
CA SER A 94 -15.54 1.26 17.78
C SER A 94 -14.81 -0.05 18.08
N LEU A 95 -13.98 -0.53 17.12
CA LEU A 95 -13.19 -1.76 17.26
C LEU A 95 -12.18 -1.69 18.41
N PHE A 96 -11.58 -0.53 18.59
CA PHE A 96 -10.49 -0.26 19.52
C PHE A 96 -10.85 0.86 20.50
N HIS A 97 -12.08 0.79 21.05
CA HIS A 97 -12.64 1.81 21.92
C HIS A 97 -11.84 2.05 23.21
N GLN A 98 -11.04 1.06 23.63
CA GLN A 98 -10.17 1.13 24.81
C GLN A 98 -8.91 1.99 24.59
N TYR A 99 -8.58 2.34 23.35
CA TYR A 99 -7.40 3.14 23.03
C TYR A 99 -7.77 4.55 22.57
N ASP A 100 -6.97 5.52 22.98
CA ASP A 100 -7.07 6.90 22.49
C ASP A 100 -6.23 7.13 21.23
N LYS A 101 -5.15 6.37 21.08
CA LYS A 101 -4.26 6.40 19.91
C LYS A 101 -3.91 4.98 19.45
N MET A 102 -3.71 4.81 18.17
CA MET A 102 -3.29 3.55 17.57
C MET A 102 -2.44 3.80 16.32
N ILE A 103 -1.52 2.90 16.02
CA ILE A 103 -0.83 2.85 14.74
C ILE A 103 -1.44 1.72 13.91
N MET A 104 -1.87 2.02 12.71
CA MET A 104 -2.33 1.04 11.73
C MET A 104 -1.37 0.97 10.56
N PHE A 105 -1.12 -0.23 10.06
CA PHE A 105 -0.34 -0.47 8.85
C PHE A 105 -0.89 -1.68 8.08
N ASP A 106 -0.66 -1.65 6.76
CA ASP A 106 -1.05 -2.74 5.88
C ASP A 106 -0.10 -3.95 6.04
N VAL A 107 -0.60 -5.15 5.74
CA VAL A 107 0.17 -6.41 5.89
C VAL A 107 1.30 -6.57 4.87
N ASP A 108 1.27 -5.82 3.77
CA ASP A 108 2.32 -5.80 2.74
C ASP A 108 3.41 -4.76 3.05
N THR A 109 3.75 -4.63 4.33
CA THR A 109 4.77 -3.72 4.84
C THR A 109 5.92 -4.45 5.52
N LEU A 110 7.06 -3.78 5.66
CA LEU A 110 8.23 -4.25 6.39
C LEU A 110 8.84 -3.09 7.17
N PHE A 111 8.89 -3.21 8.49
CA PHE A 111 9.66 -2.27 9.32
C PHE A 111 11.16 -2.54 9.16
N VAL A 112 11.90 -1.50 8.80
CA VAL A 112 13.34 -1.57 8.57
C VAL A 112 14.14 -0.72 9.56
N ASN A 113 13.46 0.14 10.32
CA ASN A 113 14.00 0.92 11.42
C ASN A 113 12.96 1.06 12.55
N ASP A 114 13.39 1.64 13.67
CA ASP A 114 12.55 1.87 14.85
C ASP A 114 11.32 2.74 14.51
N MET A 115 10.15 2.25 14.91
CA MET A 115 8.84 2.90 14.74
C MET A 115 8.29 3.48 16.05
N SER A 116 9.00 3.34 17.17
CA SER A 116 8.50 3.76 18.49
C SER A 116 8.10 5.24 18.55
N GLU A 117 8.80 6.11 17.84
CA GLU A 117 8.47 7.54 17.76
C GLU A 117 7.08 7.81 17.19
N SER A 118 6.52 6.90 16.37
CA SER A 118 5.20 7.07 15.78
C SER A 118 4.07 7.17 16.83
N PHE A 119 4.25 6.55 18.00
CA PHE A 119 3.29 6.64 19.10
C PHE A 119 3.25 8.03 19.77
N PHE A 120 4.29 8.83 19.58
CA PHE A 120 4.43 10.16 20.19
C PHE A 120 4.13 11.30 19.22
N ILE A 121 3.70 10.99 17.98
CA ILE A 121 3.29 12.01 17.00
C ILE A 121 2.16 12.86 17.60
N PRO A 122 2.28 14.20 17.65
CA PRO A 122 1.25 15.09 18.18
C PRO A 122 0.08 15.18 17.19
N LEU A 123 -1.08 14.67 17.59
CA LEU A 123 -2.29 14.61 16.73
C LEU A 123 -3.44 15.46 17.27
N GLU A 124 -3.19 16.43 18.17
CA GLU A 124 -4.22 17.11 18.97
C GLU A 124 -5.40 17.62 18.14
N THR A 125 -5.12 18.17 16.97
CA THR A 125 -6.12 18.74 16.06
C THR A 125 -6.39 17.88 14.83
N HIS A 126 -5.70 16.74 14.68
CA HIS A 126 -5.80 15.88 13.51
C HIS A 126 -6.52 14.58 13.84
N TYR A 127 -7.20 14.02 12.89
CA TYR A 127 -7.81 12.69 13.00
C TYR A 127 -6.76 11.59 12.86
N PHE A 128 -5.77 11.82 12.01
CA PHE A 128 -4.64 10.92 11.87
C PHE A 128 -3.45 11.62 11.21
N GLY A 129 -2.26 10.98 11.36
CA GLY A 129 -1.07 11.28 10.57
C GLY A 129 -0.89 10.22 9.49
N ALA A 130 -0.54 10.65 8.27
CA ALA A 130 -0.29 9.78 7.13
C ALA A 130 0.73 10.37 6.17
N VAL A 131 1.28 9.53 5.30
CA VAL A 131 2.23 9.96 4.26
C VAL A 131 1.47 10.32 2.99
N ARG A 132 1.78 11.49 2.42
CA ARG A 132 1.19 11.94 1.15
C ARG A 132 1.47 10.91 0.04
N GLU A 133 0.45 10.60 -0.74
CA GLU A 133 0.57 9.69 -1.88
C GLU A 133 1.47 10.31 -2.97
N LYS A 134 2.69 9.78 -3.10
CA LYS A 134 3.69 10.33 -4.04
C LYS A 134 3.58 9.75 -5.45
N ASP A 135 2.89 8.64 -5.64
CA ASP A 135 2.68 8.04 -6.97
C ASP A 135 1.99 9.02 -7.93
N LEU A 136 1.06 9.82 -7.40
CA LEU A 136 0.39 10.86 -8.17
C LEU A 136 1.33 12.02 -8.52
N ILE A 137 2.35 12.27 -7.69
CA ILE A 137 3.32 13.35 -7.86
C ILE A 137 4.50 12.89 -8.72
N ALA A 138 4.96 11.65 -8.55
CA ALA A 138 6.11 11.10 -9.27
C ALA A 138 5.88 10.94 -10.80
N ILE A 139 4.62 10.91 -11.24
CA ILE A 139 4.25 10.79 -12.67
C ILE A 139 4.13 12.16 -13.35
N ASN A 140 4.75 13.24 -12.82
CA ASN A 140 4.62 14.61 -13.33
C ASN A 140 3.18 15.13 -13.39
N ARG A 141 2.36 14.74 -12.42
CA ARG A 141 0.98 15.19 -12.33
C ARG A 141 0.88 16.15 -11.15
N ASN A 142 0.93 17.43 -11.47
CA ASN A 142 1.09 18.50 -10.50
C ASN A 142 -0.21 19.31 -10.30
N SER A 143 -1.35 18.78 -10.74
CA SER A 143 -2.61 19.51 -10.61
C SER A 143 -3.79 18.60 -10.31
N ALA A 144 -4.83 19.18 -9.74
CA ALA A 144 -6.12 18.53 -9.52
C ALA A 144 -6.75 18.00 -10.82
N LYS A 145 -6.54 18.72 -11.93
CA LYS A 145 -6.99 18.30 -13.26
C LYS A 145 -6.32 17.00 -13.69
N ASP A 146 -5.00 16.88 -13.49
CA ASP A 146 -4.27 15.66 -13.83
C ASP A 146 -4.74 14.46 -13.00
N LEU A 147 -5.03 14.67 -11.72
CA LEU A 147 -5.63 13.64 -10.85
C LEU A 147 -7.00 13.21 -11.38
N TYR A 148 -7.85 14.17 -11.72
CA TYR A 148 -9.17 13.90 -12.29
C TYR A 148 -9.06 13.07 -13.59
N GLU A 149 -8.25 13.53 -14.56
CA GLU A 149 -8.08 12.84 -15.85
C GLU A 149 -7.55 11.41 -15.68
N LEU A 150 -6.56 11.22 -14.80
CA LEU A 150 -6.03 9.89 -14.48
C LEU A 150 -7.11 8.96 -13.92
N ARG A 151 -7.92 9.45 -12.99
CA ARG A 151 -8.97 8.65 -12.37
C ARG A 151 -10.07 8.30 -13.35
N GLN A 152 -10.50 9.22 -14.20
CA GLN A 152 -11.48 8.94 -15.24
C GLN A 152 -10.94 7.94 -16.29
N MET A 153 -9.66 8.03 -16.63
CA MET A 153 -9.02 7.06 -17.53
C MET A 153 -8.97 5.67 -16.89
N HIS A 154 -8.58 5.60 -15.61
CA HIS A 154 -8.57 4.32 -14.88
C HIS A 154 -9.98 3.74 -14.73
N ALA A 155 -10.95 4.57 -14.39
CA ALA A 155 -12.35 4.17 -14.27
C ALA A 155 -12.90 3.54 -15.57
N LYS A 156 -12.62 4.14 -16.73
CA LYS A 156 -12.99 3.56 -18.03
C LYS A 156 -12.39 2.16 -18.22
N THR A 157 -11.14 1.97 -17.81
CA THR A 157 -10.45 0.68 -17.97
C THR A 157 -11.10 -0.43 -17.12
N ILE A 158 -11.65 -0.07 -15.97
CA ILE A 158 -12.23 -1.02 -15.01
C ILE A 158 -13.77 -1.04 -15.00
N GLY A 159 -14.41 -0.28 -15.90
CA GLY A 159 -15.86 -0.25 -16.05
C GLY A 159 -16.62 0.51 -14.97
N VAL A 160 -15.96 1.45 -14.28
CA VAL A 160 -16.60 2.35 -13.29
C VAL A 160 -17.00 3.65 -14.00
N ALA A 161 -18.29 3.97 -13.97
CA ALA A 161 -18.81 5.22 -14.54
C ALA A 161 -18.67 6.37 -13.54
N ASP A 162 -18.43 7.59 -14.05
CA ASP A 162 -18.37 8.82 -13.24
C ASP A 162 -17.54 8.68 -11.96
N ALA A 163 -16.31 8.19 -12.09
CA ALA A 163 -15.44 7.94 -10.92
C ALA A 163 -15.26 9.21 -10.07
N PHE A 164 -15.26 8.99 -8.76
CA PHE A 164 -14.88 10.02 -7.78
C PHE A 164 -13.36 10.30 -7.86
N PRO A 165 -12.92 11.56 -7.76
CA PRO A 165 -13.72 12.77 -7.61
C PRO A 165 -14.30 13.25 -8.95
N ASN A 166 -15.32 14.09 -8.92
CA ASN A 166 -15.67 14.93 -10.05
C ASN A 166 -14.67 16.10 -10.18
N LEU A 167 -14.79 16.93 -11.21
CA LEU A 167 -13.83 18.01 -11.44
C LEU A 167 -13.80 19.06 -10.32
N GLU A 168 -14.95 19.35 -9.69
CA GLU A 168 -15.04 20.32 -8.59
C GLU A 168 -14.45 19.76 -7.29
N GLU A 169 -14.61 18.47 -7.04
CA GLU A 169 -14.08 17.75 -5.89
C GLU A 169 -12.58 17.44 -6.03
N ALA A 170 -12.04 17.49 -7.25
CA ALA A 170 -10.69 17.06 -7.56
C ALA A 170 -9.61 17.84 -6.80
N GLN A 171 -9.80 19.15 -6.60
CA GLN A 171 -8.83 19.97 -5.86
C GLN A 171 -8.77 19.52 -4.38
N ILE A 172 -9.94 19.28 -3.77
CA ILE A 172 -10.02 18.83 -2.37
C ILE A 172 -9.28 17.51 -2.19
N LEU A 173 -9.52 16.55 -3.09
CA LEU A 173 -8.86 15.25 -3.01
C LEU A 173 -7.36 15.38 -3.30
N PHE A 174 -6.95 16.17 -4.30
CA PHE A 174 -5.56 16.38 -4.66
C PHE A 174 -4.74 16.95 -3.49
N ASP A 175 -5.29 17.97 -2.80
CA ASP A 175 -4.62 18.60 -1.65
C ASP A 175 -4.53 17.68 -0.44
N ASN A 176 -5.42 16.69 -0.32
CA ASN A 176 -5.54 15.83 0.85
C ASN A 176 -5.32 14.35 0.53
N TYR A 177 -4.62 13.99 -0.56
CA TYR A 177 -4.45 12.60 -0.92
C TYR A 177 -3.25 11.96 -0.22
N PHE A 178 -3.53 11.06 0.71
CA PHE A 178 -2.57 10.35 1.54
C PHE A 178 -2.72 8.84 1.35
N ASN A 179 -1.62 8.12 1.46
CA ASN A 179 -1.65 6.66 1.40
C ASN A 179 -2.11 6.08 2.74
N ALA A 180 -3.14 5.23 2.69
CA ALA A 180 -3.76 4.64 3.87
C ALA A 180 -3.01 3.41 4.43
N GLY A 181 -1.86 3.05 3.89
CA GLY A 181 -1.09 1.88 4.35
C GLY A 181 -0.30 2.08 5.63
N PHE A 182 -0.20 3.32 6.12
CA PHE A 182 0.26 3.67 7.46
C PHE A 182 -0.53 4.84 8.00
N LEU A 183 -1.18 4.67 9.15
CA LEU A 183 -1.95 5.71 9.82
C LEU A 183 -1.59 5.77 11.31
N ALA A 184 -1.16 6.95 11.77
CA ALA A 184 -1.12 7.26 13.21
C ALA A 184 -2.49 7.84 13.58
N LEU A 185 -3.32 7.09 14.28
CA LEU A 185 -4.73 7.39 14.51
C LEU A 185 -4.97 8.07 15.84
N ASN A 186 -5.83 9.10 15.85
CA ASN A 186 -6.38 9.75 17.03
C ASN A 186 -7.83 9.27 17.27
N LEU A 187 -7.98 8.07 17.83
CA LEU A 187 -9.28 7.44 18.05
C LEU A 187 -10.17 8.23 19.01
N LYS A 188 -9.57 8.97 19.94
CA LYS A 188 -10.29 9.87 20.84
C LYS A 188 -11.04 10.96 20.07
N SER A 189 -10.39 11.60 19.11
CA SER A 189 -11.05 12.60 18.24
C SER A 189 -12.09 11.96 17.32
N TRP A 190 -11.83 10.76 16.81
CA TRP A 190 -12.80 10.01 16.00
C TRP A 190 -14.10 9.78 16.75
N ARG A 191 -14.02 9.31 18.02
CA ARG A 191 -15.20 9.11 18.87
C ARG A 191 -15.90 10.43 19.18
N LYS A 192 -15.12 11.44 19.61
CA LYS A 192 -15.65 12.75 20.01
C LYS A 192 -16.46 13.42 18.89
N GLU A 193 -15.99 13.31 17.66
CA GLU A 193 -16.55 13.99 16.49
C GLU A 193 -17.40 13.05 15.62
N ASN A 194 -17.66 11.81 16.10
CA ASN A 194 -18.48 10.81 15.41
C ASN A 194 -18.02 10.57 13.95
N LEU A 195 -16.70 10.47 13.75
CA LEU A 195 -16.09 10.40 12.42
C LEU A 195 -16.49 9.12 11.66
N GLU A 196 -16.70 8.00 12.35
CA GLU A 196 -17.14 6.74 11.73
C GLU A 196 -18.44 6.92 10.94
N ASN A 197 -19.43 7.57 11.53
CA ASN A 197 -20.69 7.82 10.83
C ASN A 197 -20.53 8.79 9.66
N GLN A 198 -19.61 9.75 9.72
CA GLN A 198 -19.31 10.65 8.60
C GLN A 198 -18.65 9.87 7.44
N LEU A 199 -17.71 8.98 7.73
CA LEU A 199 -17.06 8.10 6.75
C LEU A 199 -18.07 7.16 6.10
N ILE A 200 -18.92 6.52 6.89
CA ILE A 200 -19.97 5.61 6.41
C ILE A 200 -20.97 6.37 5.53
N ALA A 201 -21.43 7.55 5.97
CA ALA A 201 -22.36 8.36 5.18
C ALA A 201 -21.75 8.78 3.83
N PHE A 202 -20.51 9.25 3.82
CA PHE A 202 -19.81 9.57 2.58
C PHE A 202 -19.64 8.34 1.67
N PHE A 203 -19.22 7.21 2.25
CA PHE A 203 -19.10 5.97 1.52
C PHE A 203 -20.43 5.56 0.89
N LEU A 204 -21.53 5.56 1.62
CA LEU A 204 -22.86 5.20 1.10
C LEU A 204 -23.32 6.11 -0.04
N LEU A 205 -22.90 7.37 -0.03
CA LEU A 205 -23.20 8.33 -1.10
C LEU A 205 -22.37 8.09 -2.37
N LYS A 206 -21.14 7.61 -2.26
CA LYS A 206 -20.17 7.56 -3.36
C LYS A 206 -19.70 6.14 -3.72
N ASN A 207 -20.12 5.08 -3.04
CA ASN A 207 -19.57 3.72 -3.05
C ASN A 207 -19.25 3.16 -4.45
N GLU A 208 -20.15 3.32 -5.41
CA GLU A 208 -19.98 2.81 -6.77
C GLU A 208 -18.93 3.56 -7.59
N LYS A 209 -18.60 4.80 -7.17
CA LYS A 209 -17.69 5.73 -7.86
C LYS A 209 -16.27 5.72 -7.28
N LEU A 210 -16.09 5.15 -6.08
CA LEU A 210 -14.78 5.10 -5.42
C LEU A 210 -13.86 4.08 -6.07
N LEU A 211 -12.62 4.49 -6.37
CA LEU A 211 -11.59 3.62 -6.95
C LEU A 211 -10.72 2.95 -5.87
N PHE A 212 -10.44 3.70 -4.78
CA PHE A 212 -9.71 3.25 -3.59
C PHE A 212 -10.57 3.54 -2.38
N SER A 213 -11.57 2.73 -2.19
CA SER A 213 -12.78 2.99 -1.40
C SER A 213 -12.56 3.62 -0.03
N ASP A 214 -11.73 3.01 0.80
CA ASP A 214 -11.41 3.48 2.15
C ASP A 214 -10.45 4.67 2.14
N GLN A 215 -9.40 4.63 1.32
CA GLN A 215 -8.44 5.72 1.18
C GLN A 215 -9.11 6.99 0.65
N ASP A 216 -9.94 6.88 -0.39
CA ASP A 216 -10.68 8.01 -0.95
C ASP A 216 -11.60 8.66 0.08
N ALA A 217 -12.34 7.83 0.85
CA ALA A 217 -13.23 8.31 1.89
C ALA A 217 -12.45 9.00 3.03
N LEU A 218 -11.39 8.39 3.52
CA LEU A 218 -10.54 8.97 4.56
C LEU A 218 -9.95 10.31 4.11
N CYS A 219 -9.36 10.36 2.91
CA CYS A 219 -8.72 11.58 2.41
C CYS A 219 -9.72 12.73 2.20
N PHE A 220 -10.92 12.43 1.71
CA PHE A 220 -11.92 13.46 1.43
C PHE A 220 -12.65 13.93 2.69
N VAL A 221 -13.10 13.00 3.54
CA VAL A 221 -13.86 13.34 4.76
C VAL A 221 -12.97 14.02 5.80
N CYS A 222 -11.73 13.54 5.95
CA CYS A 222 -10.79 14.07 6.94
C CYS A 222 -9.94 15.25 6.44
N ARG A 223 -10.28 15.83 5.27
CA ARG A 223 -9.56 16.99 4.72
C ARG A 223 -9.33 18.09 5.74
N GLY A 224 -8.14 18.67 5.72
CA GLY A 224 -7.73 19.70 6.68
C GLY A 224 -7.45 19.19 8.10
N ARG A 225 -7.67 17.89 8.36
CA ARG A 225 -7.45 17.25 9.67
C ARG A 225 -6.51 16.03 9.55
N ILE A 226 -5.67 15.99 8.51
CA ILE A 226 -4.64 14.96 8.28
C ILE A 226 -3.28 15.60 8.49
N LEU A 227 -2.48 15.05 9.39
CA LEU A 227 -1.09 15.47 9.60
C LEU A 227 -0.20 14.80 8.55
N GLU A 228 0.48 15.58 7.73
CA GLU A 228 1.46 15.02 6.78
C GLU A 228 2.70 14.52 7.54
N LEU A 229 3.01 13.24 7.32
CA LEU A 229 4.19 12.59 7.91
C LEU A 229 5.33 12.50 6.89
N PRO A 230 6.59 12.43 7.35
CA PRO A 230 7.73 12.16 6.49
C PRO A 230 7.57 10.87 5.69
N TYR A 231 8.06 10.86 4.45
CA TYR A 231 7.94 9.71 3.54
C TYR A 231 8.51 8.41 4.11
N SER A 232 9.50 8.51 5.00
CA SER A 232 10.12 7.35 5.67
C SER A 232 9.14 6.47 6.46
N TYR A 233 7.97 7.00 6.87
CA TYR A 233 6.96 6.24 7.60
C TYR A 233 6.13 5.29 6.71
N ASN A 234 6.09 5.53 5.40
CA ASN A 234 5.33 4.71 4.45
C ASN A 234 5.98 4.79 3.07
N ALA A 235 7.19 4.23 2.96
CA ALA A 235 8.03 4.39 1.80
C ALA A 235 7.80 3.28 0.77
N HIS A 236 7.40 3.65 -0.46
CA HIS A 236 7.37 2.69 -1.55
C HIS A 236 8.78 2.43 -2.08
N PRO A 237 9.23 1.16 -2.13
CA PRO A 237 10.62 0.85 -2.46
C PRO A 237 11.09 1.39 -3.82
N SER A 238 10.20 1.45 -4.83
CA SER A 238 10.58 1.90 -6.19
C SER A 238 10.97 3.38 -6.29
N PHE A 239 10.65 4.20 -5.28
CA PHE A 239 11.03 5.63 -5.26
C PHE A 239 12.28 5.91 -4.44
N LEU A 240 12.72 4.96 -3.63
CA LEU A 240 13.88 5.13 -2.76
C LEU A 240 15.18 5.29 -3.55
N ASP A 241 16.18 5.85 -2.90
CA ASP A 241 17.49 6.14 -3.51
C ASP A 241 17.44 7.06 -4.74
N THR A 242 16.37 7.86 -4.84
CA THR A 242 16.26 8.95 -5.83
C THR A 242 16.46 10.32 -5.16
N PRO A 243 16.82 11.38 -5.88
CA PRO A 243 17.14 12.68 -5.27
C PRO A 243 16.02 13.30 -4.40
N SER A 244 14.77 12.92 -4.65
CA SER A 244 13.59 13.48 -3.96
C SER A 244 13.07 12.61 -2.81
N PHE A 245 13.65 11.44 -2.57
CA PHE A 245 13.17 10.48 -1.59
C PHE A 245 14.30 9.93 -0.73
N PRO A 246 14.03 9.52 0.52
CA PRO A 246 15.04 8.95 1.40
C PRO A 246 15.60 7.65 0.85
N SER A 247 16.76 7.26 1.33
CA SER A 247 17.31 5.93 1.08
C SER A 247 16.54 4.85 1.85
N ILE A 248 16.72 3.58 1.44
CA ILE A 248 16.19 2.43 2.23
C ILE A 248 16.68 2.49 3.68
N LYS A 249 17.91 2.95 3.92
CA LYS A 249 18.49 3.03 5.27
C LYS A 249 17.81 4.09 6.14
N GLU A 250 17.29 5.15 5.55
CA GLU A 250 16.59 6.23 6.24
C GLU A 250 15.08 5.95 6.38
N SER A 251 14.56 4.99 5.62
CA SER A 251 13.16 4.58 5.72
C SER A 251 12.90 3.86 7.05
N ARG A 252 11.72 4.07 7.63
CA ARG A 252 11.24 3.36 8.82
C ARG A 252 10.44 2.13 8.43
N MET A 253 9.59 2.29 7.43
CA MET A 253 8.75 1.22 6.91
C MET A 253 8.77 1.22 5.38
N LEU A 254 8.96 0.05 4.80
CA LEU A 254 8.75 -0.20 3.38
C LEU A 254 7.33 -0.71 3.18
N HIS A 255 6.63 -0.18 2.20
CA HIS A 255 5.29 -0.61 1.83
C HIS A 255 5.29 -1.07 0.37
N PHE A 256 4.95 -2.32 0.15
CA PHE A 256 5.01 -2.98 -1.15
C PHE A 256 3.65 -2.95 -1.88
N TRP A 257 3.00 -1.78 -1.99
CA TRP A 257 1.79 -1.72 -2.81
C TRP A 257 2.14 -1.93 -4.30
N GLY A 258 1.36 -2.73 -5.01
CA GLY A 258 1.70 -3.19 -6.37
C GLY A 258 2.50 -4.50 -6.36
N ASP A 259 3.72 -4.50 -6.87
CA ASP A 259 4.57 -5.69 -6.94
C ASP A 259 5.01 -6.16 -5.55
N LYS A 260 4.92 -7.46 -5.31
CA LYS A 260 5.14 -8.08 -4.01
C LYS A 260 6.47 -8.82 -3.93
N PRO A 261 7.29 -8.65 -2.86
CA PRO A 261 8.57 -9.31 -2.72
C PRO A 261 8.49 -10.84 -2.64
N TRP A 262 7.34 -11.37 -2.21
CA TRP A 262 7.09 -12.82 -2.21
C TRP A 262 6.63 -13.38 -3.56
N LYS A 263 6.42 -12.52 -4.57
CA LYS A 263 6.09 -12.93 -5.94
C LYS A 263 7.22 -12.63 -6.92
N LEU A 264 7.99 -11.56 -6.68
CA LEU A 264 9.02 -11.08 -7.59
C LEU A 264 10.31 -10.73 -6.83
N PHE A 265 11.39 -11.45 -7.07
CA PHE A 265 12.69 -11.18 -6.46
C PHE A 265 13.34 -9.88 -6.94
N SER A 266 12.92 -9.35 -8.09
CA SER A 266 13.42 -8.10 -8.64
C SER A 266 12.85 -6.84 -7.98
N VAL A 267 11.87 -6.99 -7.09
CA VAL A 267 11.31 -5.85 -6.34
C VAL A 267 12.39 -5.24 -5.46
N ILE A 268 12.56 -3.93 -5.55
CA ILE A 268 13.49 -3.19 -4.67
C ILE A 268 13.05 -3.44 -3.22
N GLY A 269 14.01 -3.80 -2.35
CA GLY A 269 13.71 -4.16 -0.96
C GLY A 269 13.34 -5.64 -0.74
N ALA A 270 13.15 -6.45 -1.79
CA ALA A 270 12.83 -7.88 -1.66
C ALA A 270 13.86 -8.63 -0.81
N LYS A 271 15.15 -8.31 -0.95
CA LYS A 271 16.22 -8.91 -0.12
C LYS A 271 15.93 -8.72 1.37
N LYS A 272 15.58 -7.51 1.81
CA LYS A 272 15.26 -7.23 3.22
C LYS A 272 14.04 -7.98 3.70
N TRP A 273 13.04 -8.12 2.84
CA TRP A 273 11.84 -8.90 3.16
C TRP A 273 12.18 -10.39 3.35
N HIS A 274 13.01 -10.97 2.48
CA HIS A 274 13.46 -12.36 2.62
C HIS A 274 14.36 -12.56 3.85
N GLU A 275 15.23 -11.60 4.16
CA GLU A 275 16.06 -11.61 5.39
C GLU A 275 15.17 -11.62 6.66
N ALA A 276 14.03 -10.94 6.65
CA ALA A 276 13.06 -11.01 7.74
C ALA A 276 12.31 -12.35 7.76
N LEU A 277 11.86 -12.83 6.59
CA LEU A 277 11.10 -14.09 6.47
C LEU A 277 11.88 -15.30 7.00
N ILE A 278 13.17 -15.41 6.70
CA ILE A 278 13.99 -16.54 7.17
C ILE A 278 14.14 -16.64 8.69
N GLN A 279 13.81 -15.56 9.41
CA GLN A 279 13.81 -15.54 10.86
C GLN A 279 12.47 -15.97 11.47
N THR A 280 11.49 -16.31 10.63
CA THR A 280 10.14 -16.71 11.06
C THR A 280 9.86 -18.18 10.76
N PRO A 281 8.89 -18.79 11.43
CA PRO A 281 8.43 -20.16 11.13
C PRO A 281 7.80 -20.32 9.75
N PHE A 282 7.52 -19.23 9.03
CA PHE A 282 6.94 -19.26 7.68
C PHE A 282 7.95 -19.60 6.59
N LYS A 283 9.25 -19.52 6.89
CA LYS A 283 10.33 -19.79 5.93
C LYS A 283 10.18 -21.12 5.21
N ASP A 284 9.91 -22.21 5.94
CA ASP A 284 9.87 -23.55 5.37
C ASP A 284 8.71 -23.72 4.37
N ALA A 285 7.53 -23.17 4.71
CA ALA A 285 6.38 -23.18 3.81
C ALA A 285 6.62 -22.35 2.54
N TYR A 286 7.38 -21.25 2.65
CA TYR A 286 7.71 -20.40 1.51
C TYR A 286 8.79 -21.01 0.61
N PHE A 287 9.89 -21.55 1.20
CA PHE A 287 11.02 -22.03 0.43
C PHE A 287 10.83 -23.44 -0.16
N ASN A 288 9.87 -24.23 0.33
CA ASN A 288 9.70 -25.61 -0.12
C ASN A 288 8.95 -25.77 -1.46
N ALA A 289 8.00 -24.92 -1.81
CA ALA A 289 7.30 -25.04 -3.10
C ALA A 289 7.13 -23.68 -3.81
N PRO A 290 6.52 -22.64 -3.20
CA PRO A 290 6.31 -21.37 -3.90
C PRO A 290 7.61 -20.68 -4.31
N PHE A 291 8.68 -20.86 -3.54
CA PHE A 291 10.00 -20.28 -3.84
C PHE A 291 10.58 -20.80 -5.15
N LEU A 292 10.57 -22.12 -5.35
CA LEU A 292 11.10 -22.71 -6.58
C LEU A 292 10.29 -22.28 -7.79
N ASP A 293 8.96 -22.26 -7.69
CA ASP A 293 8.08 -21.80 -8.76
C ASP A 293 8.37 -20.34 -9.12
N HIS A 294 8.45 -19.45 -8.14
CA HIS A 294 8.79 -18.04 -8.36
C HIS A 294 10.20 -17.84 -8.88
N LEU A 295 11.15 -18.65 -8.42
CA LEU A 295 12.52 -18.62 -8.95
C LEU A 295 12.54 -18.99 -10.44
N PHE A 296 11.86 -20.09 -10.82
CA PHE A 296 11.75 -20.52 -12.21
C PHE A 296 11.03 -19.50 -13.08
N GLU A 297 9.90 -18.95 -12.62
CA GLU A 297 9.18 -17.88 -13.33
C GLU A 297 10.06 -16.64 -13.52
N SER A 298 10.83 -16.25 -12.49
CA SER A 298 11.75 -15.12 -12.58
C SER A 298 12.85 -15.34 -13.59
N PHE A 299 13.40 -16.56 -13.68
CA PHE A 299 14.39 -16.92 -14.69
C PHE A 299 13.79 -16.94 -16.09
N GLN A 300 12.60 -17.52 -16.26
CA GLN A 300 11.91 -17.55 -17.56
C GLN A 300 11.57 -16.12 -18.06
N ASN A 301 11.12 -15.25 -17.16
CA ASN A 301 10.82 -13.86 -17.50
C ASN A 301 12.11 -13.09 -17.87
N ARG A 302 13.20 -13.30 -17.13
CA ARG A 302 14.50 -12.69 -17.44
C ARG A 302 15.03 -13.18 -18.78
N ASP A 303 14.92 -14.46 -19.07
CA ASP A 303 15.32 -15.03 -20.37
C ASP A 303 14.50 -14.46 -21.52
N LYS A 304 13.21 -14.26 -21.32
CA LYS A 304 12.33 -13.60 -22.28
C LYS A 304 12.73 -12.15 -22.50
N GLU A 305 12.95 -11.38 -21.43
CA GLU A 305 13.42 -9.99 -21.50
C GLU A 305 14.79 -9.88 -22.20
N ILE A 306 15.72 -10.79 -21.89
CA ILE A 306 17.03 -10.85 -22.56
C ILE A 306 16.88 -11.14 -24.04
N LYS A 307 16.05 -12.11 -24.44
CA LYS A 307 15.79 -12.43 -25.84
C LYS A 307 15.14 -11.24 -26.57
N GLU A 308 14.21 -10.53 -25.92
CA GLU A 308 13.59 -9.33 -26.47
C GLU A 308 14.60 -8.19 -26.62
N ILE A 309 15.50 -7.98 -25.64
CA ILE A 309 16.59 -7.00 -25.70
C ILE A 309 17.57 -7.33 -26.86
N TYR A 310 17.93 -8.62 -27.02
CA TYR A 310 18.78 -9.05 -28.13
C TYR A 310 18.10 -8.88 -29.49
N ALA A 311 16.81 -9.19 -29.61
CA ALA A 311 16.03 -8.95 -30.82
C ALA A 311 15.95 -7.47 -31.16
N LEU A 312 15.73 -6.61 -30.16
CA LEU A 312 15.76 -5.14 -30.30
C LEU A 312 17.14 -4.63 -30.74
N LYS A 313 18.21 -5.13 -30.08
CA LYS A 313 19.59 -4.74 -30.40
C LYS A 313 19.96 -5.14 -31.84
N LYS A 314 19.55 -6.34 -32.24
CA LYS A 314 19.71 -6.84 -33.59
C LYS A 314 18.96 -6.00 -34.63
N ALA A 315 17.69 -5.70 -34.35
CA ALA A 315 16.86 -4.86 -35.20
C ALA A 315 17.41 -3.42 -35.33
N LEU A 316 17.93 -2.84 -34.25
CA LEU A 316 18.57 -1.53 -34.26
C LEU A 316 19.91 -1.51 -35.00
N SER A 317 20.65 -2.61 -34.99
CA SER A 317 21.92 -2.73 -35.74
C SER A 317 21.73 -2.88 -37.27
N PHE A 318 20.55 -3.32 -37.71
CA PHE A 318 20.18 -3.41 -39.13
C PHE A 318 19.48 -2.14 -39.67
N SER A 319 19.17 -1.16 -38.80
CA SER A 319 18.36 0.00 -39.18
C SER A 319 19.19 1.25 -39.48
N ASP A 320 19.94 1.22 -40.55
CA ASP A 320 20.34 2.48 -41.23
C ASP A 320 19.21 3.04 -42.15
N LYS A 321 18.04 2.43 -42.13
CA LYS A 321 16.88 2.84 -42.93
C LYS A 321 15.62 3.09 -42.07
N ARG A 322 15.03 4.27 -42.20
CA ARG A 322 13.87 4.82 -41.46
C ARG A 322 12.59 3.95 -41.43
N HIS A 323 12.49 2.87 -42.17
CA HIS A 323 11.29 2.03 -42.26
C HIS A 323 11.18 0.82 -41.31
N SER A 324 12.24 0.53 -40.54
CA SER A 324 12.24 -0.64 -39.67
C SER A 324 11.59 -0.40 -38.29
N PHE A 325 11.25 0.83 -37.94
CA PHE A 325 10.72 1.16 -36.62
C PHE A 325 9.22 0.81 -36.49
N GLU A 326 8.44 1.05 -37.52
CA GLU A 326 7.00 0.75 -37.55
C GLU A 326 6.70 -0.76 -37.50
N PHE A 327 7.64 -1.59 -37.98
CA PHE A 327 7.50 -3.04 -37.99
C PHE A 327 7.74 -3.69 -36.60
N LEU A 328 8.45 -3.02 -35.72
CA LEU A 328 8.84 -3.54 -34.39
C LEU A 328 7.85 -3.16 -33.28
N LEU A 329 7.14 -2.02 -33.41
CA LEU A 329 6.20 -1.53 -32.43
C LEU A 329 5.13 -2.56 -31.97
N PRO A 330 4.51 -3.34 -32.89
CA PRO A 330 3.50 -4.32 -32.47
C PRO A 330 4.06 -5.56 -31.74
N ARG A 331 5.38 -5.76 -31.74
CA ARG A 331 6.04 -6.94 -31.18
C ARG A 331 6.67 -6.72 -29.80
N LEU A 332 6.65 -5.48 -29.32
CA LEU A 332 7.18 -5.14 -28.01
C LEU A 332 6.07 -5.22 -26.95
N SER A 333 6.42 -5.78 -25.78
CA SER A 333 5.53 -5.66 -24.63
C SER A 333 5.35 -4.16 -24.32
N SER A 334 4.17 -3.77 -23.84
CA SER A 334 3.86 -2.37 -23.50
C SER A 334 4.86 -1.75 -22.53
N LYS A 335 5.41 -2.55 -21.61
CA LYS A 335 6.43 -2.14 -20.66
C LYS A 335 7.76 -1.79 -21.34
N LEU A 336 8.25 -2.67 -22.20
CA LEU A 336 9.50 -2.45 -22.96
C LEU A 336 9.39 -1.27 -23.92
N LEU A 337 8.23 -1.08 -24.50
CA LEU A 337 7.98 0.08 -25.36
C LEU A 337 8.08 1.39 -24.58
N ILE A 338 7.48 1.44 -23.37
CA ILE A 338 7.55 2.61 -22.49
C ILE A 338 8.99 2.87 -22.04
N GLU A 339 9.73 1.86 -21.60
CA GLU A 339 11.14 1.98 -21.18
C GLU A 339 12.03 2.44 -22.35
N PHE A 340 11.80 1.93 -23.55
CA PHE A 340 12.51 2.35 -24.75
C PHE A 340 12.19 3.80 -25.12
N LEU A 341 10.94 4.23 -25.06
CA LEU A 341 10.53 5.61 -25.33
C LEU A 341 11.12 6.57 -24.28
N LEU A 342 11.15 6.19 -23.01
CA LEU A 342 11.79 6.95 -21.93
C LEU A 342 13.31 7.03 -22.12
N PHE A 343 13.97 5.94 -22.54
CA PHE A 343 15.40 5.95 -22.86
C PHE A 343 15.70 6.89 -24.04
N LYS A 344 14.92 6.84 -25.11
CA LYS A 344 15.04 7.76 -26.26
C LYS A 344 14.81 9.22 -25.87
N ALA A 345 13.81 9.49 -25.05
CA ALA A 345 13.56 10.82 -24.52
C ALA A 345 14.74 11.36 -23.69
N LYS A 346 15.29 10.55 -22.78
CA LYS A 346 16.50 10.88 -21.99
C LYS A 346 17.72 11.15 -22.88
N GLN A 347 17.93 10.36 -23.94
CA GLN A 347 19.02 10.58 -24.91
C GLN A 347 18.83 11.88 -25.70
N LYS A 348 17.60 12.21 -26.10
CA LYS A 348 17.27 13.46 -26.81
C LYS A 348 17.52 14.68 -25.90
N VAL A 349 17.12 14.61 -24.65
CA VAL A 349 17.36 15.66 -23.64
C VAL A 349 18.88 15.82 -23.39
N LYS A 350 19.65 14.72 -23.20
CA LYS A 350 21.11 14.80 -23.08
C LYS A 350 21.79 15.44 -24.29
N ARG A 351 21.32 15.16 -25.53
CA ARG A 351 21.84 15.80 -26.74
C ARG A 351 21.47 17.28 -26.83
N LEU A 352 20.28 17.67 -26.38
CA LEU A 352 19.89 19.08 -26.30
C LEU A 352 20.74 19.84 -25.28
N ILE A 353 20.91 19.29 -24.07
CA ILE A 353 21.78 19.89 -23.04
C ILE A 353 23.21 20.06 -23.54
N ARG A 354 23.80 19.06 -24.23
CA ARG A 354 25.15 19.17 -24.84
C ARG A 354 25.26 20.15 -26.01
N ARG A 355 24.15 20.64 -26.54
CA ARG A 355 24.14 21.67 -27.62
C ARG A 355 23.92 23.08 -27.08
N VAL A 356 23.50 23.19 -25.83
CA VAL A 356 23.20 24.47 -25.17
C VAL A 356 24.31 24.89 -24.21
N PHE A 357 25.11 23.92 -23.75
CA PHE A 357 26.33 24.07 -22.97
C PHE A 357 27.51 23.41 -23.70
#